data_6d2cdcc02e83bd1723b4f54c80947293
#
_entry.id   6d2cdcc02e83bd1723b4f54c80947293
#
_cell.length_a   1.000
_cell.length_b   1.000
_cell.length_c   1.000
_cell.angle_alpha   90.00
_cell.angle_beta   90.00
_cell.angle_gamma   90.00
#
_symmetry.space_group_name_H-M   'P 1'
#
loop_
_entity.id
_entity.type
_entity.pdbx_description
1 polymer ?
#
loop_
_entity_poly.entity_id
_entity_poly.type
_entity_poly.pdbx_seq_one_letter_code
_entity_poly.pdbx_strand_id
1 'polypeptide(L)'
;MKVNKARVWLGGIAGAIVWCGWDFFIYTRTAPLYAAMQKNGLFLPQPRYHLFAVEWIATLVVISILLAHLYAWSRATLGAGPRTAIKVGMVVGFCAAFPGNFAQAAWSPIPRLLPLGWMLDLWGGCILATVVAGWLYKDKV
;
A
#
# COMPACT_ATOMS: atom_id res chain seq x y z
N MET A 1 -8.54 -15.26 -21.66
CA MET A 1 -7.53 -15.91 -20.78
C MET A 1 -8.15 -16.13 -19.40
N LYS A 2 -8.17 -17.35 -18.86
CA LYS A 2 -8.70 -17.57 -17.49
C LYS A 2 -7.66 -17.15 -16.45
N VAL A 3 -8.03 -16.21 -15.60
CA VAL A 3 -7.19 -15.76 -14.48
C VAL A 3 -6.94 -16.91 -13.51
N ASN A 4 -5.69 -17.14 -13.15
CA ASN A 4 -5.32 -18.13 -12.13
C ASN A 4 -5.58 -17.60 -10.73
N LYS A 5 -6.82 -17.80 -10.23
CA LYS A 5 -7.25 -17.27 -8.92
C LYS A 5 -6.34 -17.69 -7.78
N ALA A 6 -5.87 -18.95 -7.75
CA ALA A 6 -4.97 -19.41 -6.68
C ALA A 6 -3.66 -18.62 -6.66
N ARG A 7 -3.10 -18.31 -7.81
CA ARG A 7 -1.88 -17.50 -7.93
C ARG A 7 -2.11 -16.02 -7.59
N VAL A 8 -3.29 -15.50 -7.87
CA VAL A 8 -3.68 -14.14 -7.44
C VAL A 8 -3.73 -14.06 -5.91
N TRP A 9 -4.39 -15.01 -5.26
CA TRP A 9 -4.46 -15.03 -3.79
C TRP A 9 -3.07 -15.20 -3.17
N LEU A 10 -2.27 -16.13 -3.67
CA LEU A 10 -0.89 -16.32 -3.19
C LEU A 10 -0.07 -15.06 -3.36
N GLY A 11 -0.11 -14.45 -4.54
CA GLY A 11 0.63 -13.23 -4.83
C GLY A 11 0.14 -12.03 -4.03
N GLY A 12 -1.18 -11.91 -3.82
CA GLY A 12 -1.77 -10.86 -3.01
C GLY A 12 -1.37 -10.95 -1.54
N ILE A 13 -1.44 -12.14 -0.94
CA ILE A 13 -1.01 -12.36 0.45
C ILE A 13 0.49 -12.13 0.61
N ALA A 14 1.32 -12.67 -0.28
CA ALA A 14 2.77 -12.44 -0.23
C ALA A 14 3.12 -10.95 -0.41
N GLY A 15 2.43 -10.26 -1.32
CA GLY A 15 2.55 -8.82 -1.51
C GLY A 15 2.18 -8.03 -0.26
N ALA A 16 1.12 -8.42 0.43
CA ALA A 16 0.70 -7.80 1.68
C ALA A 16 1.76 -7.94 2.78
N ILE A 17 2.39 -9.11 2.91
CA ILE A 17 3.46 -9.33 3.89
C ILE A 17 4.63 -8.38 3.62
N VAL A 18 5.03 -8.22 2.37
CA VAL A 18 6.12 -7.29 1.99
C VAL A 18 5.69 -5.84 2.24
N TRP A 19 4.44 -5.49 1.94
CA TRP A 19 3.93 -4.15 2.24
C TRP A 19 3.89 -3.88 3.74
N CYS A 20 3.43 -4.80 4.57
CA CYS A 20 3.49 -4.63 6.04
C CYS A 20 4.91 -4.37 6.55
N GLY A 21 5.92 -5.01 5.96
CA GLY A 21 7.32 -4.72 6.27
C GLY A 21 7.73 -3.29 5.88
N TRP A 22 7.28 -2.82 4.72
CA TRP A 22 7.48 -1.45 4.24
C TRP A 22 6.75 -0.42 5.12
N ASP A 23 5.47 -0.67 5.44
CA ASP A 23 4.66 0.15 6.35
C ASP A 23 5.34 0.29 7.72
N PHE A 24 5.79 -0.81 8.30
CA PHE A 24 6.52 -0.80 9.56
C PHE A 24 7.82 0.02 9.46
N PHE A 25 8.57 -0.10 8.37
CA PHE A 25 9.76 0.72 8.15
C PHE A 25 9.42 2.22 8.12
N ILE A 26 8.41 2.63 7.36
CA ILE A 26 7.96 4.03 7.30
C ILE A 26 7.47 4.50 8.67
N TYR A 27 6.67 3.67 9.36
CA TYR A 27 6.18 3.97 10.70
C TYR A 27 7.33 4.25 11.69
N THR A 28 8.37 3.41 11.71
CA THR A 28 9.52 3.62 12.61
C THR A 28 10.23 4.95 12.36
N ARG A 29 10.24 5.44 11.12
CA ARG A 29 10.83 6.74 10.76
C ARG A 29 9.95 7.92 11.13
N THR A 30 8.64 7.74 11.15
CA THR A 30 7.66 8.79 11.45
C THR A 30 7.16 8.76 12.89
N ALA A 31 7.41 7.71 13.65
CA ALA A 31 6.95 7.55 15.03
C ALA A 31 7.26 8.74 15.96
N PRO A 32 8.44 9.38 15.93
CA PRO A 32 8.71 10.55 16.75
C PRO A 32 7.79 11.74 16.43
N LEU A 33 7.38 11.88 15.15
CA LEU A 33 6.44 12.92 14.71
C LEU A 33 5.03 12.64 15.23
N TYR A 34 4.59 11.39 15.22
CA TYR A 34 3.31 10.99 15.84
C TYR A 34 3.28 11.34 17.32
N ALA A 35 4.32 10.97 18.06
CA ALA A 35 4.43 11.25 19.48
C ALA A 35 4.38 12.78 19.77
N ALA A 36 5.06 13.58 18.96
CA ALA A 36 5.01 15.05 19.07
C ALA A 36 3.60 15.60 18.79
N MET A 37 2.88 15.04 17.79
CA MET A 37 1.53 15.49 17.47
C MET A 37 0.52 15.10 18.56
N GLN A 38 0.67 13.94 19.17
CA GLN A 38 -0.13 13.52 20.33
C GLN A 38 0.12 14.44 21.53
N LYS A 39 1.38 14.75 21.84
CA LYS A 39 1.75 15.67 22.93
C LYS A 39 1.17 17.06 22.73
N ASN A 40 1.10 17.54 21.50
CA ASN A 40 0.58 18.86 21.15
C ASN A 40 -0.96 18.88 20.99
N GLY A 41 -1.66 17.78 21.23
CA GLY A 41 -3.11 17.69 21.11
C GLY A 41 -3.64 17.71 19.68
N LEU A 42 -2.78 17.57 18.67
CA LEU A 42 -3.17 17.52 17.26
C LEU A 42 -3.63 16.13 16.84
N PHE A 43 -3.13 15.09 17.51
CA PHE A 43 -3.58 13.70 17.36
C PHE A 43 -4.15 13.19 18.66
N LEU A 44 -5.06 12.23 18.57
CA LEU A 44 -5.58 11.51 19.72
C LEU A 44 -4.44 10.74 20.42
N PRO A 45 -4.46 10.63 21.77
CA PRO A 45 -3.46 9.86 22.51
C PRO A 45 -3.49 8.36 22.18
N GLN A 46 -4.64 7.86 21.72
CA GLN A 46 -4.83 6.49 21.25
C GLN A 46 -5.74 6.48 20.03
N PRO A 47 -5.60 5.50 19.14
CA PRO A 47 -6.53 5.34 18.02
C PRO A 47 -7.98 5.26 18.51
N ARG A 48 -8.91 5.85 17.76
CA ARG A 48 -10.35 5.81 18.06
C ARG A 48 -10.91 4.38 18.06
N TYR A 49 -10.34 3.52 17.22
CA TYR A 49 -10.74 2.12 17.09
C TYR A 49 -9.72 1.22 17.79
N HIS A 50 -10.18 0.39 18.72
CA HIS A 50 -9.30 -0.49 19.52
C HIS A 50 -8.49 -1.48 18.67
N LEU A 51 -9.05 -1.92 17.54
CA LEU A 51 -8.42 -2.88 16.63
C LEU A 51 -7.78 -2.20 15.42
N PHE A 52 -7.49 -0.90 15.49
CA PHE A 52 -6.96 -0.12 14.36
C PHE A 52 -5.80 -0.82 13.63
N ALA A 53 -4.83 -1.37 14.34
CA ALA A 53 -3.70 -2.05 13.72
C ALA A 53 -4.13 -3.28 12.89
N VAL A 54 -5.11 -4.05 13.39
CA VAL A 54 -5.65 -5.22 12.69
C VAL A 54 -6.45 -4.77 11.46
N GLU A 55 -7.27 -3.74 11.61
CA GLU A 55 -8.08 -3.16 10.52
C GLU A 55 -7.17 -2.58 9.43
N TRP A 56 -6.08 -1.92 9.83
CA TRP A 56 -5.08 -1.40 8.90
C TRP A 56 -4.40 -2.52 8.11
N ILE A 57 -3.89 -3.54 8.77
CA ILE A 57 -3.28 -4.72 8.12
C ILE A 57 -4.29 -5.39 7.18
N ALA A 58 -5.54 -5.57 7.61
CA ALA A 58 -6.60 -6.14 6.77
C ALA A 58 -6.82 -5.30 5.50
N THR A 59 -6.78 -3.98 5.61
CA THR A 59 -6.86 -3.06 4.47
C THR A 59 -5.70 -3.28 3.50
N LEU A 60 -4.46 -3.39 3.98
CA LEU A 60 -3.29 -3.67 3.15
C LEU A 60 -3.40 -5.02 2.43
N VAL A 61 -3.91 -6.05 3.12
CA VAL A 61 -4.16 -7.37 2.53
C VAL A 61 -5.19 -7.28 1.39
N VAL A 62 -6.32 -6.62 1.63
CA VAL A 62 -7.36 -6.43 0.61
C VAL A 62 -6.81 -5.69 -0.61
N ILE A 63 -6.12 -4.57 -0.41
CA ILE A 63 -5.54 -3.80 -1.51
C ILE A 63 -4.52 -4.64 -2.28
N SER A 64 -3.66 -5.39 -1.59
CA SER A 64 -2.66 -6.25 -2.24
C SER A 64 -3.30 -7.35 -3.09
N ILE A 65 -4.41 -7.95 -2.65
CA ILE A 65 -5.16 -8.92 -3.45
C ILE A 65 -5.80 -8.26 -4.67
N LEU A 66 -6.36 -7.05 -4.52
CA LEU A 66 -6.89 -6.28 -5.65
C LEU A 66 -5.80 -5.93 -6.66
N LEU A 67 -4.62 -5.51 -6.20
CA LEU A 67 -3.46 -5.24 -7.06
C LEU A 67 -3.00 -6.50 -7.81
N ALA A 68 -3.01 -7.66 -7.17
CA ALA A 68 -2.71 -8.93 -7.82
C ALA A 68 -3.72 -9.28 -8.91
N HIS A 69 -5.02 -8.99 -8.70
CA HIS A 69 -6.04 -9.12 -9.74
C HIS A 69 -5.82 -8.14 -10.89
N LEU A 70 -5.57 -6.87 -10.59
CA LEU A 70 -5.31 -5.85 -11.60
C LEU A 70 -4.08 -6.21 -12.44
N TYR A 71 -3.02 -6.70 -11.83
CA TYR A 71 -1.87 -7.20 -12.55
C TYR A 71 -2.25 -8.37 -13.49
N ALA A 72 -3.00 -9.37 -12.97
CA ALA A 72 -3.41 -10.52 -13.76
C ALA A 72 -4.28 -10.13 -14.98
N TRP A 73 -5.10 -9.10 -14.87
CA TRP A 73 -5.88 -8.56 -15.99
C TRP A 73 -5.03 -7.73 -16.95
N SER A 74 -4.20 -6.83 -16.41
CA SER A 74 -3.39 -5.91 -17.21
C SER A 74 -2.32 -6.62 -18.04
N ARG A 75 -1.80 -7.76 -17.57
CA ARG A 75 -0.78 -8.52 -18.30
C ARG A 75 -1.26 -9.08 -19.64
N ALA A 76 -2.57 -9.26 -19.79
CA ALA A 76 -3.15 -9.72 -21.06
C ALA A 76 -2.96 -8.70 -22.19
N THR A 77 -2.93 -7.42 -21.84
CA THR A 77 -2.80 -6.31 -22.79
C THR A 77 -1.39 -5.72 -22.80
N LEU A 78 -0.80 -5.52 -21.59
CA LEU A 78 0.50 -4.87 -21.43
C LEU A 78 1.69 -5.83 -21.44
N GLY A 79 1.43 -7.13 -21.53
CA GLY A 79 2.43 -8.18 -21.42
C GLY A 79 2.75 -8.58 -19.97
N ALA A 80 3.30 -9.77 -19.83
CA ALA A 80 3.76 -10.29 -18.53
C ALA A 80 5.09 -9.66 -18.12
N GLY A 81 5.31 -9.52 -16.81
CA GLY A 81 6.62 -9.16 -16.29
C GLY A 81 6.63 -7.97 -15.34
N PRO A 82 7.83 -7.62 -14.85
CA PRO A 82 7.99 -6.61 -13.80
C PRO A 82 7.56 -5.20 -14.26
N ARG A 83 7.74 -4.88 -15.53
CA ARG A 83 7.33 -3.57 -16.07
C ARG A 83 5.84 -3.33 -15.92
N THR A 84 5.01 -4.33 -16.21
CA THR A 84 3.55 -4.25 -16.04
C THR A 84 3.18 -4.17 -14.56
N ALA A 85 3.83 -4.96 -13.70
CA ALA A 85 3.63 -4.91 -12.26
C ALA A 85 3.93 -3.52 -11.69
N ILE A 86 5.09 -2.95 -12.05
CA ILE A 86 5.49 -1.60 -11.61
C ILE A 86 4.47 -0.56 -12.10
N LYS A 87 4.05 -0.60 -13.37
CA LYS A 87 3.07 0.35 -13.93
C LYS A 87 1.75 0.29 -13.15
N VAL A 88 1.23 -0.90 -12.89
CA VAL A 88 -0.02 -1.08 -12.14
C VAL A 88 0.14 -0.53 -10.71
N GLY A 89 1.21 -0.90 -10.00
CA GLY A 89 1.48 -0.41 -8.65
C GLY A 89 1.68 1.09 -8.60
N MET A 90 2.39 1.68 -9.58
CA MET A 90 2.60 3.13 -9.66
C MET A 90 1.29 3.89 -9.86
N VAL A 91 0.45 3.47 -10.80
CA VAL A 91 -0.80 4.18 -11.11
C VAL A 91 -1.77 4.09 -9.94
N VAL A 92 -2.02 2.89 -9.44
CA VAL A 92 -2.95 2.69 -8.32
C VAL A 92 -2.43 3.36 -7.06
N GLY A 93 -1.15 3.18 -6.75
CA GLY A 93 -0.54 3.77 -5.57
C GLY A 93 -0.50 5.30 -5.63
N PHE A 94 -0.27 5.91 -6.79
CA PHE A 94 -0.38 7.36 -6.94
C PHE A 94 -1.79 7.86 -6.65
N CYS A 95 -2.81 7.23 -7.24
CA CYS A 95 -4.20 7.61 -7.02
C CYS A 95 -4.62 7.44 -5.55
N ALA A 96 -4.14 6.40 -4.88
CA ALA A 96 -4.46 6.14 -3.47
C ALA A 96 -3.70 7.07 -2.51
N ALA A 97 -2.44 7.37 -2.82
CA ALA A 97 -1.54 8.05 -1.88
C ALA A 97 -1.60 9.58 -1.98
N PHE A 98 -1.60 10.13 -3.19
CA PHE A 98 -1.30 11.55 -3.37
C PHE A 98 -2.46 12.50 -3.07
N PRO A 99 -3.67 12.35 -3.60
CA PRO A 99 -4.69 13.39 -3.48
C PRO A 99 -5.03 13.74 -2.03
N GLY A 100 -5.32 12.73 -1.22
CA GLY A 100 -5.71 12.91 0.18
C GLY A 100 -4.56 13.42 1.05
N ASN A 101 -3.39 12.83 0.91
CA ASN A 101 -2.23 13.22 1.71
C ASN A 101 -1.65 14.57 1.28
N PHE A 102 -1.73 14.94 0.01
CA PHE A 102 -1.38 16.28 -0.45
C PHE A 102 -2.30 17.33 0.15
N ALA A 103 -3.61 17.08 0.18
CA ALA A 103 -4.56 17.96 0.85
C ALA A 103 -4.24 18.09 2.36
N GLN A 104 -3.91 16.98 3.04
CA GLN A 104 -3.48 17.02 4.43
C GLN A 104 -2.20 17.86 4.62
N ALA A 105 -1.21 17.71 3.76
CA ALA A 105 0.01 18.50 3.81
C ALA A 105 -0.21 19.98 3.60
N ALA A 106 -1.23 20.36 2.82
CA ALA A 106 -1.56 21.75 2.51
C ALA A 106 -2.39 22.44 3.60
N TRP A 107 -3.35 21.73 4.21
CA TRP A 107 -4.38 22.33 5.06
C TRP A 107 -4.29 21.96 6.54
N SER A 108 -3.52 20.96 6.91
CA SER A 108 -3.42 20.52 8.31
C SER A 108 -2.20 21.12 9.01
N PRO A 109 -2.31 21.47 10.30
CA PRO A 109 -1.19 22.03 11.09
C PRO A 109 -0.22 20.92 11.55
N ILE A 110 0.04 19.94 10.70
CA ILE A 110 0.95 18.82 10.99
C ILE A 110 2.25 18.97 10.18
N PRO A 111 3.38 18.42 10.66
CA PRO A 111 4.64 18.45 9.92
C PRO A 111 4.47 17.77 8.56
N ARG A 112 4.93 18.41 7.50
CA ARG A 112 4.83 17.92 6.12
C ARG A 112 5.44 16.53 5.91
N LEU A 113 6.39 16.14 6.76
CA LEU A 113 7.02 14.80 6.72
C LEU A 113 6.03 13.67 7.05
N LEU A 114 4.95 13.92 7.82
CA LEU A 114 3.94 12.91 8.09
C LEU A 114 3.13 12.55 6.83
N PRO A 115 2.45 13.49 6.16
CA PRO A 115 1.77 13.19 4.91
C PRO A 115 2.69 12.63 3.83
N LEU A 116 3.95 13.10 3.76
CA LEU A 116 4.95 12.53 2.86
C LEU A 116 5.25 11.06 3.20
N GLY A 117 5.37 10.73 4.48
CA GLY A 117 5.53 9.35 4.93
C GLY A 117 4.34 8.47 4.51
N TRP A 118 3.11 8.95 4.68
CA TRP A 118 1.90 8.25 4.25
C TRP A 118 1.83 8.07 2.73
N MET A 119 2.26 9.09 1.96
CA MET A 119 2.38 8.96 0.50
C MET A 119 3.39 7.88 0.11
N LEU A 120 4.56 7.87 0.75
CA LEU A 120 5.62 6.90 0.48
C LEU A 120 5.20 5.49 0.90
N ASP A 121 4.49 5.34 2.01
CA ASP A 121 3.97 4.04 2.44
C ASP A 121 2.99 3.48 1.43
N LEU A 122 1.92 4.20 1.13
CA LEU A 122 0.89 3.74 0.22
C LEU A 122 1.41 3.54 -1.22
N TRP A 123 2.18 4.50 -1.73
CA TRP A 123 2.70 4.41 -3.09
C TRP A 123 3.75 3.31 -3.24
N GLY A 124 4.74 3.30 -2.35
CA GLY A 124 5.79 2.30 -2.33
C GLY A 124 5.23 0.91 -2.06
N GLY A 125 4.32 0.79 -1.11
CA GLY A 125 3.64 -0.47 -0.78
C GLY A 125 2.84 -1.05 -1.95
N CYS A 126 2.09 -0.22 -2.69
CA CYS A 126 1.39 -0.65 -3.91
C CYS A 126 2.36 -1.19 -4.97
N ILE A 127 3.48 -0.52 -5.18
CA ILE A 127 4.50 -0.98 -6.15
C ILE A 127 5.10 -2.31 -5.70
N LEU A 128 5.55 -2.40 -4.45
CA LEU A 128 6.17 -3.60 -3.90
C LEU A 128 5.21 -4.79 -3.92
N ALA A 129 3.98 -4.61 -3.44
CA ALA A 129 2.96 -5.66 -3.44
C ALA A 129 2.65 -6.17 -4.85
N THR A 130 2.53 -5.26 -5.84
CA THR A 130 2.24 -5.65 -7.21
C THR A 130 3.43 -6.36 -7.88
N VAL A 131 4.65 -5.94 -7.59
CA VAL A 131 5.87 -6.60 -8.10
C VAL A 131 5.97 -8.03 -7.56
N VAL A 132 5.74 -8.22 -6.26
CA VAL A 132 5.73 -9.56 -5.63
C VAL A 132 4.61 -10.43 -6.23
N ALA A 133 3.40 -9.87 -6.35
CA ALA A 133 2.29 -10.58 -6.97
C ALA A 133 2.59 -10.98 -8.42
N GLY A 134 3.19 -10.08 -9.19
CA GLY A 134 3.60 -10.32 -10.57
C GLY A 134 4.67 -11.40 -10.72
N TRP A 135 5.61 -11.44 -9.80
CA TRP A 135 6.66 -12.46 -9.76
C TRP A 135 6.11 -13.86 -9.45
N LEU A 136 5.14 -13.95 -8.55
CA LEU A 136 4.53 -15.23 -8.16
C LEU A 136 3.42 -15.69 -9.10
N TYR A 137 2.92 -14.81 -9.96
CA TYR A 137 1.82 -15.13 -10.86
C TYR A 137 2.28 -16.02 -12.02
N LYS A 138 1.55 -17.11 -12.23
CA LYS A 138 1.69 -18.00 -13.40
C LYS A 138 0.31 -18.26 -13.99
N ASP A 139 0.22 -18.27 -15.31
CA ASP A 139 -1.02 -18.63 -16.00
C ASP A 139 -1.43 -20.08 -15.68
N LYS A 140 -2.72 -20.35 -15.81
CA LYS A 140 -3.15 -21.76 -15.89
C LYS A 140 -2.75 -22.30 -17.27
N VAL A 141 -1.99 -23.36 -17.25
CA VAL A 141 -1.80 -24.22 -18.42
C VAL A 141 -3.10 -24.94 -18.73
#